data_51401c950275a0790fa9a7d10bee86bc
#
_entry.id   51401c950275a0790fa9a7d10bee86bc
#
_cell.length_a   1.000
_cell.length_b   1.000
_cell.length_c   1.000
_cell.angle_alpha   90.00
_cell.angle_beta   90.00
_cell.angle_gamma   90.00
#
_symmetry.space_group_name_H-M   'P 1'
#
loop_
_entity.id
_entity.type
_entity.pdbx_description
1 polymer ?
#
loop_
_entity_poly.entity_id
_entity_poly.type
_entity_poly.pdbx_seq_one_letter_code
_entity_poly.pdbx_strand_id
1 'polypeptide(L)'
;MILALDPGSVKTGVAVVHKDGSLAWKKVIQTEDFEKEMQGVLDAYDIGVIVMGNGTHHKEMQQRTVMLLKEREKNVKIELVDEK
;
A
#
# COMPACT_ATOMS: atom_id res chain seq x y z
N MET A 1 -4.90 11.33 0.26
CA MET A 1 -3.50 11.00 -0.04
C MET A 1 -3.41 9.67 -0.76
N ILE A 2 -2.33 9.40 -1.39
CA ILE A 2 -2.11 8.19 -2.18
C ILE A 2 -1.11 7.30 -1.45
N LEU A 3 -1.45 6.03 -1.25
CA LEU A 3 -0.52 5.03 -0.73
C LEU A 3 0.02 4.23 -1.91
N ALA A 4 1.34 4.26 -2.12
CA ALA A 4 1.99 3.53 -3.19
C ALA A 4 2.73 2.33 -2.61
N LEU A 5 2.51 1.16 -3.20
CA LEU A 5 3.09 -0.11 -2.76
C LEU A 5 3.89 -0.75 -3.90
N ASP A 6 5.08 -1.21 -3.57
CA ASP A 6 5.92 -1.99 -4.47
C ASP A 6 6.13 -3.38 -3.84
N PRO A 7 5.26 -4.36 -4.17
CA PRO A 7 5.28 -5.65 -3.49
C PRO A 7 6.51 -6.49 -3.81
N GLY A 8 7.08 -7.09 -2.79
CA GLY A 8 8.18 -8.05 -2.93
C GLY A 8 7.97 -9.23 -1.99
N SER A 9 8.67 -10.32 -2.25
CA SER A 9 8.53 -11.54 -1.44
C SER A 9 9.03 -11.38 -0.01
N VAL A 10 10.11 -10.63 0.17
CA VAL A 10 10.75 -10.43 1.47
C VAL A 10 10.56 -9.00 1.96
N LYS A 11 10.73 -8.02 1.07
CA LYS A 11 10.62 -6.60 1.39
C LYS A 11 9.62 -5.95 0.46
N THR A 12 8.89 -4.98 0.99
CA THR A 12 7.90 -4.19 0.26
C THR A 12 8.21 -2.72 0.42
N GLY A 13 8.26 -2.00 -0.71
CA GLY A 13 8.40 -0.55 -0.70
C GLY A 13 7.06 0.11 -0.44
N VAL A 14 7.02 1.10 0.45
CA VAL A 14 5.81 1.82 0.83
C VAL A 14 6.07 3.31 0.76
N ALA A 15 5.17 4.06 0.16
CA ALA A 15 5.25 5.52 0.13
C ALA A 15 3.86 6.12 0.28
N VAL A 16 3.79 7.24 0.99
CA VAL A 16 2.57 8.05 1.07
C VAL A 16 2.85 9.36 0.35
N VAL A 17 2.01 9.69 -0.62
CA VAL A 17 2.21 10.80 -1.54
C VAL A 17 0.99 11.71 -1.50
N HIS A 18 1.25 13.03 -1.50
CA HIS A 18 0.20 14.04 -1.64
C HIS A 18 -0.37 14.05 -3.07
N LYS A 19 -1.54 14.64 -3.24
CA LYS A 19 -2.18 14.75 -4.57
C LYS A 19 -1.31 15.45 -5.60
N ASP A 20 -0.47 16.38 -5.16
CA ASP A 20 0.43 17.12 -6.05
C ASP A 20 1.70 16.33 -6.43
N GLY A 21 1.85 15.10 -5.92
CA GLY A 21 3.00 14.26 -6.20
C GLY A 21 4.13 14.39 -5.19
N SER A 22 4.03 15.30 -4.23
CA SER A 22 5.09 15.44 -3.22
C SER A 22 5.04 14.29 -2.22
N LEU A 23 6.21 13.86 -1.76
CA LEU A 23 6.35 12.73 -0.84
C LEU A 23 6.06 13.17 0.59
N ALA A 24 5.11 12.46 1.24
CA ALA A 24 4.82 12.67 2.66
C ALA A 24 5.66 11.74 3.55
N TRP A 25 5.83 10.48 3.12
CA TRP A 25 6.53 9.48 3.91
C TRP A 25 6.90 8.29 3.03
N LYS A 26 8.02 7.64 3.31
CA LYS A 26 8.37 6.38 2.64
C LYS A 26 9.17 5.48 3.56
N LYS A 27 9.05 4.17 3.33
CA LYS A 27 9.79 3.17 4.09
C LYS A 27 9.84 1.87 3.30
N VAL A 28 10.91 1.10 3.47
CA VAL A 28 10.95 -0.29 3.04
C VAL A 28 10.65 -1.14 4.28
N ILE A 29 9.62 -1.98 4.17
CA ILE A 29 9.18 -2.82 5.28
C ILE A 29 9.44 -4.29 4.97
N GLN A 30 9.46 -5.13 6.01
CA GLN A 30 9.42 -6.58 5.82
C GLN A 30 8.02 -6.97 5.36
N THR A 31 7.93 -7.75 4.29
CA THR A 31 6.64 -8.14 3.72
C THR A 31 5.79 -8.90 4.74
N GLU A 32 6.41 -9.68 5.62
CA GLU A 32 5.69 -10.39 6.69
C GLU A 32 5.01 -9.46 7.70
N ASP A 33 5.48 -8.21 7.82
CA ASP A 33 4.92 -7.21 8.74
C ASP A 33 3.92 -6.27 8.06
N PHE A 34 3.49 -6.59 6.85
CA PHE A 34 2.69 -5.70 6.02
C PHE A 34 1.45 -5.17 6.75
N GLU A 35 0.63 -6.06 7.32
CA GLU A 35 -0.61 -5.66 7.98
C GLU A 35 -0.35 -4.74 9.16
N LYS A 36 0.65 -5.05 9.96
CA LYS A 36 1.03 -4.23 11.12
C LYS A 36 1.46 -2.82 10.69
N GLU A 37 2.30 -2.74 9.67
CA GLU A 37 2.79 -1.46 9.16
C GLU A 37 1.66 -0.64 8.53
N MET A 38 0.78 -1.29 7.77
CA MET A 38 -0.32 -0.59 7.10
C MET A 38 -1.37 -0.07 8.08
N GLN A 39 -1.59 -0.74 9.20
CA GLN A 39 -2.48 -0.21 10.24
C GLN A 39 -2.01 1.16 10.70
N GLY A 40 -0.70 1.30 10.96
CA GLY A 40 -0.12 2.58 11.34
C GLY A 40 -0.28 3.65 10.26
N VAL A 41 -0.05 3.31 9.02
CA VAL A 41 -0.16 4.23 7.88
C VAL A 41 -1.62 4.68 7.69
N LEU A 42 -2.57 3.74 7.74
CA LEU A 42 -3.99 4.05 7.56
C LEU A 42 -4.54 4.88 8.72
N ASP A 43 -3.96 4.76 9.92
CA ASP A 43 -4.34 5.58 11.06
C ASP A 43 -3.74 6.98 10.98
N ALA A 44 -2.52 7.10 10.46
CA ALA A 44 -1.79 8.36 10.42
C ALA A 44 -2.18 9.26 9.23
N TYR A 45 -2.63 8.66 8.12
CA TYR A 45 -2.90 9.38 6.87
C TYR A 45 -4.29 9.05 6.35
N ASP A 46 -4.94 10.04 5.75
CA ASP A 46 -6.23 9.86 5.09
C ASP A 46 -5.99 9.37 3.66
N ILE A 47 -5.91 8.04 3.51
CA ILE A 47 -5.62 7.41 2.22
C ILE A 47 -6.91 7.26 1.42
N GLY A 48 -6.95 7.87 0.23
CA GLY A 48 -8.09 7.80 -0.68
C GLY A 48 -7.93 6.78 -1.80
N VAL A 49 -6.68 6.47 -2.17
CA VAL A 49 -6.40 5.48 -3.21
C VAL A 49 -5.09 4.77 -2.88
N ILE A 50 -5.03 3.49 -3.20
CA ILE A 50 -3.82 2.68 -3.09
C ILE A 50 -3.38 2.31 -4.50
N VAL A 51 -2.14 2.64 -4.83
CA VAL A 51 -1.51 2.29 -6.11
C VAL A 51 -0.51 1.18 -5.84
N MET A 52 -0.58 0.11 -6.61
CA MET A 52 0.23 -1.07 -6.38
C MET A 52 0.92 -1.49 -7.69
N GLY A 53 2.22 -1.70 -7.64
CA GLY A 53 2.95 -2.26 -8.76
C GLY A 53 2.47 -3.68 -9.05
N ASN A 54 2.40 -4.07 -10.32
CA ASN A 54 1.90 -5.38 -10.72
C ASN A 54 3.00 -6.43 -10.90
N GLY A 55 4.05 -6.35 -10.11
CA GLY A 55 5.13 -7.32 -10.10
C GLY A 55 4.70 -8.71 -9.66
N THR A 56 5.66 -9.61 -9.48
CA THR A 56 5.40 -11.04 -9.26
C THR A 56 4.50 -11.33 -8.06
N HIS A 57 4.57 -10.53 -7.01
CA HIS A 57 3.84 -10.78 -5.76
C HIS A 57 2.62 -9.87 -5.57
N HIS A 58 2.17 -9.20 -6.62
CA HIS A 58 1.07 -8.23 -6.48
C HIS A 58 -0.26 -8.89 -6.10
N LYS A 59 -0.54 -10.10 -6.60
CA LYS A 59 -1.82 -10.77 -6.32
C LYS A 59 -1.99 -11.08 -4.84
N GLU A 60 -0.96 -11.62 -4.21
CA GLU A 60 -0.97 -11.91 -2.78
C GLU A 60 -1.10 -10.63 -1.97
N MET A 61 -0.32 -9.62 -2.31
CA MET A 61 -0.36 -8.32 -1.64
C MET A 61 -1.72 -7.65 -1.81
N GLN A 62 -2.32 -7.75 -3.00
CA GLN A 62 -3.65 -7.21 -3.24
C GLN A 62 -4.69 -7.87 -2.34
N GLN A 63 -4.66 -9.18 -2.19
CA GLN A 63 -5.57 -9.91 -1.31
C GLN A 63 -5.40 -9.46 0.14
N ARG A 64 -4.17 -9.35 0.62
CA ARG A 64 -3.87 -8.88 1.98
C ARG A 64 -4.40 -7.47 2.20
N THR A 65 -4.22 -6.61 1.22
CA THR A 65 -4.70 -5.22 1.29
C THR A 65 -6.22 -5.16 1.33
N VAL A 66 -6.90 -5.92 0.48
CA VAL A 66 -8.37 -5.97 0.45
C VAL A 66 -8.92 -6.45 1.80
N MET A 67 -8.34 -7.50 2.36
CA MET A 67 -8.79 -8.02 3.66
C MET A 67 -8.57 -7.00 4.78
N LEU A 68 -7.44 -6.33 4.78
CA LEU A 68 -7.14 -5.30 5.77
C LEU A 68 -8.15 -4.14 5.69
N LEU A 69 -8.48 -3.68 4.49
CA LEU A 69 -9.45 -2.61 4.30
C LEU A 69 -10.84 -3.04 4.76
N LYS A 70 -11.24 -4.30 4.50
CA LYS A 70 -12.52 -4.82 4.98
C LYS A 70 -12.59 -4.84 6.51
N GLU A 71 -11.53 -5.28 7.16
CA GLU A 71 -11.47 -5.32 8.63
C GLU A 71 -11.60 -3.95 9.24
N ARG A 72 -11.07 -2.93 8.55
CA ARG A 72 -11.13 -1.54 9.01
C ARG A 72 -12.37 -0.81 8.52
N GLU A 73 -13.23 -1.47 7.75
CA GLU A 73 -14.44 -0.89 7.15
C GLU A 73 -14.13 0.36 6.31
N LYS A 74 -12.97 0.33 5.61
CA LYS A 74 -12.55 1.41 4.74
C LYS A 74 -12.85 1.08 3.29
N ASN A 75 -13.39 2.07 2.58
CA ASN A 75 -13.69 1.95 1.16
C ASN A 75 -12.64 2.74 0.37
N VAL A 76 -11.52 2.07 0.04
CA VAL A 76 -10.39 2.66 -0.66
C VAL A 76 -10.19 1.92 -1.97
N LYS A 77 -10.02 2.67 -3.05
CA LYS A 77 -9.77 2.10 -4.38
C LYS A 77 -8.33 1.61 -4.48
N ILE A 78 -8.15 0.41 -5.08
CA ILE A 78 -6.83 -0.14 -5.35
C ILE A 78 -6.62 -0.13 -6.87
N GLU A 79 -5.55 0.51 -7.32
CA GLU A 79 -5.16 0.56 -8.73
C GLU A 79 -3.85 -0.16 -8.93
N LEU A 80 -3.80 -1.06 -9.92
CA LEU A 80 -2.57 -1.72 -10.32
C LEU A 80 -1.86 -0.89 -11.37
N VAL A 81 -0.55 -0.73 -11.22
CA VAL A 81 0.29 0.02 -12.14
C VAL A 81 1.29 -0.91 -12.78
N ASP A 82 1.40 -0.84 -14.10
CA ASP A 82 2.32 -1.66 -14.85
C ASP A 82 3.76 -1.21 -14.58
N GLU A 83 4.58 -2.14 -14.11
CA GLU A 83 6.01 -1.90 -13.86
C GLU A 83 6.84 -2.36 -15.06
N LYS A 84 7.48 -1.44 -15.69
CA LYS A 84 8.40 -1.77 -16.78
C LYS A 84 9.81 -1.40 -16.41
#